data_63c1259aa531b460d80899321ad0f19f
#
_entry.id   63c1259aa531b460d80899321ad0f19f
#
_cell.length_a   1.000
_cell.length_b   1.000
_cell.length_c   1.000
_cell.angle_alpha   90.00
_cell.angle_beta   90.00
_cell.angle_gamma   90.00
#
_symmetry.space_group_name_H-M   'P 1'
#
loop_
_entity.id
_entity.type
_entity.pdbx_description
1 polymer ?
#
loop_
_entity_poly.entity_id
_entity_poly.type
_entity_poly.pdbx_seq_one_letter_code
_entity_poly.pdbx_strand_id
1 'polypeptide(L)' 'MCKSFMDMEDGDFCFTTSDNMAMDSEGHMMMRMGDNMAMDMDTGDLHFISSWPDDEDDD' A
#
# COMPACT_ATOMS: atom_id res chain seq x y z
N MET A 1 7.02 -1.25 12.82
CA MET A 1 7.56 -0.12 12.13
C MET A 1 6.87 0.08 10.82
N CYS A 2 6.62 1.32 10.43
CA CYS A 2 5.88 1.57 9.21
C CYS A 2 6.80 1.49 8.01
N LYS A 3 6.30 0.95 6.94
CA LYS A 3 7.02 0.90 5.69
C LYS A 3 6.28 1.71 4.65
N SER A 4 6.99 2.25 3.70
CA SER A 4 6.36 3.08 2.69
C SER A 4 6.56 2.49 1.30
N PHE A 5 5.66 2.81 0.43
CA PHE A 5 5.74 2.42 -0.98
C PHE A 5 5.01 3.48 -1.78
N MET A 6 5.05 3.32 -3.09
CA MET A 6 4.48 4.33 -3.95
C MET A 6 3.38 3.73 -4.81
N ASP A 7 2.28 4.46 -4.93
CA ASP A 7 1.21 4.09 -5.83
C ASP A 7 1.63 4.50 -7.24
N MET A 8 1.82 3.52 -8.09
CA MET A 8 2.33 3.78 -9.42
C MET A 8 1.27 4.36 -10.35
N GLU A 9 0.01 4.28 -9.98
CA GLU A 9 -1.01 4.85 -10.82
C GLU A 9 -1.16 6.34 -10.61
N ASP A 10 -1.09 6.76 -9.35
CA ASP A 10 -1.25 8.17 -9.04
C ASP A 10 0.05 8.84 -8.70
N GLY A 11 1.05 8.08 -8.39
CA GLY A 11 2.31 8.65 -7.94
C GLY A 11 2.29 9.09 -6.49
N ASP A 12 1.32 8.62 -5.71
CA ASP A 12 1.20 9.02 -4.33
C ASP A 12 2.03 8.15 -3.44
N PHE A 13 2.49 8.72 -2.36
CA PHE A 13 3.18 7.95 -1.33
C PHE A 13 2.16 7.24 -0.48
N CYS A 14 2.46 6.01 -0.12
CA CYS A 14 1.62 5.22 0.78
C CYS A 14 2.49 4.63 1.87
N PHE A 15 1.89 4.26 2.98
CA PHE A 15 2.64 3.62 4.05
C PHE A 15 1.77 2.56 4.70
N THR A 16 2.41 1.49 5.15
CA THR A 16 1.68 0.38 5.71
C THR A 16 1.28 0.70 7.14
N THR A 17 0.08 0.31 7.50
CA THR A 17 -0.39 0.44 8.87
C THR A 17 -0.43 -0.91 9.54
N SER A 18 -0.46 -2.00 8.78
CA SER A 18 -0.37 -3.34 9.33
C SER A 18 0.08 -4.27 8.20
N ASP A 19 0.00 -5.57 8.45
CA ASP A 19 0.57 -6.54 7.51
C ASP A 19 -0.04 -6.46 6.14
N ASN A 20 -1.32 -6.18 6.03
CA ASN A 20 -1.96 -6.10 4.73
C ASN A 20 -2.83 -4.87 4.60
N MET A 21 -2.55 -3.83 5.36
CA MET A 21 -3.28 -2.58 5.26
C MET A 21 -2.30 -1.45 5.09
N ALA A 22 -2.69 -0.45 4.34
CA ALA A 22 -1.86 0.72 4.12
C ALA A 22 -2.76 1.94 4.01
N MET A 23 -2.15 3.10 4.07
CA MET A 23 -2.87 4.36 3.92
C MET A 23 -2.07 5.23 2.99
N ASP A 24 -2.76 5.92 2.08
CA ASP A 24 -2.05 6.80 1.18
C ASP A 24 -1.88 8.18 1.81
N SER A 25 -1.23 9.07 1.10
CA SER A 25 -0.92 10.38 1.66
C SER A 25 -2.15 11.23 1.83
N GLU A 26 -3.27 10.85 1.25
CA GLU A 26 -4.50 11.57 1.41
C GLU A 26 -5.37 10.99 2.51
N GLY A 27 -4.91 9.93 3.16
CA GLY A 27 -5.67 9.34 4.24
C GLY A 27 -6.61 8.24 3.85
N HIS A 28 -6.51 7.75 2.62
CA HIS A 28 -7.38 6.66 2.18
C HIS A 28 -6.76 5.33 2.55
N MET A 29 -7.58 4.44 3.08
CA MET A 29 -7.11 3.12 3.46
C MET A 29 -7.09 2.21 2.25
N MET A 30 -6.08 1.37 2.19
CA MET A 30 -5.93 0.41 1.12
C MET A 30 -5.64 -0.96 1.71
N MET A 31 -6.09 -1.99 1.02
CA MET A 31 -5.88 -3.36 1.44
C MET A 31 -4.96 -4.05 0.45
N ARG A 32 -4.01 -4.82 0.95
CA ARG A 32 -3.10 -5.56 0.09
C ARG A 32 -3.87 -6.62 -0.66
N MET A 33 -3.71 -6.64 -1.98
CA MET A 33 -4.32 -7.66 -2.81
C MET A 33 -3.27 -8.57 -3.43
N GLY A 34 -2.02 -8.16 -3.45
CA GLY A 34 -0.94 -8.96 -4.01
C GLY A 34 0.36 -8.28 -3.72
N ASP A 35 1.44 -8.76 -4.36
CA ASP A 35 2.75 -8.20 -4.09
C ASP A 35 2.88 -6.77 -4.58
N ASN A 36 2.16 -6.44 -5.64
CA ASN A 36 2.26 -5.10 -6.20
C ASN A 36 0.88 -4.54 -6.51
N MET A 37 -0.14 -4.96 -5.77
CA MET A 37 -1.49 -4.47 -5.97
C MET A 37 -2.13 -4.18 -4.64
N ALA A 38 -2.90 -3.11 -4.59
CA ALA A 38 -3.66 -2.76 -3.40
C ALA A 38 -5.04 -2.29 -3.85
N MET A 39 -6.03 -2.48 -3.00
CA MET A 39 -7.37 -2.07 -3.31
C MET A 39 -7.75 -0.91 -2.40
N ASP A 40 -8.25 0.16 -3.00
CA ASP A 40 -8.74 1.31 -2.26
C ASP A 40 -10.04 0.92 -1.60
N MET A 41 -10.07 0.91 -0.30
CA MET A 41 -11.27 0.49 0.42
C MET A 41 -12.37 1.53 0.38
N ASP A 42 -12.04 2.74 -0.04
CA ASP A 42 -13.03 3.78 -0.11
C ASP A 42 -13.89 3.66 -1.35
N THR A 43 -13.30 3.33 -2.47
CA THR A 43 -14.03 3.21 -3.73
C THR A 43 -14.06 1.80 -4.26
N GLY A 44 -13.19 0.93 -3.77
CA GLY A 44 -13.09 -0.44 -4.28
C GLY A 44 -12.23 -0.56 -5.50
N ASP A 45 -11.44 0.45 -5.82
CA ASP A 45 -10.59 0.40 -7.00
C ASP A 45 -9.29 -0.31 -6.71
N LEU A 46 -8.78 -1.01 -7.72
CA LEU A 46 -7.48 -1.62 -7.61
C LEU A 46 -6.42 -0.67 -8.11
N HIS A 47 -5.32 -0.62 -7.39
CA HIS A 47 -4.20 0.24 -7.75
C HIS A 47 -2.94 -0.60 -7.86
N PHE A 48 -2.12 -0.27 -8.85
CA PHE A 48 -0.81 -0.91 -8.95
C PHE A 48 0.19 -0.08 -8.15
N ILE A 49 0.97 -0.77 -7.35
CA ILE A 49 1.96 -0.13 -6.50
C ILE A 49 3.33 -0.67 -6.84
N SER A 50 4.35 0.01 -6.36
CA SER A 50 5.72 -0.42 -6.69
C SER A 50 6.01 -1.80 -6.15
N SER A 51 5.67 -2.04 -4.90
CA SER A 51 5.67 -3.38 -4.32
C SER A 51 5.22 -3.22 -2.90
N TRP A 52 4.62 -4.27 -2.35
CA TRP A 52 4.21 -4.22 -0.94
C TRP A 52 5.46 -4.46 -0.10
N PRO A 53 5.81 -3.56 0.79
CA PRO A 53 7.00 -3.74 1.59
C PRO A 53 6.79 -4.85 2.60
N ASP A 54 7.74 -5.79 2.61
CA ASP A 54 7.67 -6.88 3.51
C ASP A 54 8.55 -6.62 4.68
N ASP A 55 8.11 -7.12 5.85
CA ASP A 55 8.78 -6.82 7.02
C ASP A 55 9.75 -7.82 7.38
N GLU A 56 9.69 -8.95 6.79
CA GLU A 56 10.45 -9.98 7.23
C GLU A 56 11.86 -9.86 6.93
N ASP A 57 12.26 -9.22 6.30
CA ASP A 57 13.59 -9.19 6.06
C ASP A 57 14.40 -8.69 7.03
N ASP A 58 14.61 -8.72 7.46
CA ASP A 58 15.33 -8.38 8.20
C ASP A 58 16.20 -8.44 8.58
N ASP A 59 16.51 -8.30 8.42
CA ASP A 59 17.36 -8.36 8.78
C ASP A 59 17.72 -8.42 8.90
#